data_5253e27de4788864b56ca2dff0660635
#
_entry.id   5253e27de4788864b56ca2dff0660635
#
_cell.length_a   1.000
_cell.length_b   1.000
_cell.length_c   1.000
_cell.angle_alpha   90.00
_cell.angle_beta   90.00
_cell.angle_gamma   90.00
#
_symmetry.space_group_name_H-M   'P 1'
#
loop_
_entity.id
_entity.type
_entity.pdbx_description
1 polymer ?
#
loop_
_entity_poly.entity_id
_entity_poly.type
_entity_poly.pdbx_seq_one_letter_code
_entity_poly.pdbx_strand_id
1 'polypeptide(L)'
;SNTGFSAEHVFTQTQAATMFNKNCGFWYTASCEFSQFDNLKQSGGEDLLLNPNGGAVALISSARVVFDTRNDNLNQSFFTHLFQRDSLGLPIRIGDAHRLSKQTLVNDSNKLSFILLGDPAIRLTYPSNYVTTDSIVSVGGERTDTVRALSEMQVFGRITDPSNSTIED
;
A
#
# COMPACT_ATOMS: atom_id res chain seq x y z
N SER A 1 -1.36 -18.15 1.28
CA SER A 1 -1.15 -19.10 2.39
C SER A 1 -0.68 -18.34 3.63
N ASN A 2 -0.90 -18.88 4.81
CA ASN A 2 -0.48 -18.29 6.09
C ASN A 2 1.06 -18.26 6.28
N THR A 3 1.82 -18.90 5.40
CA THR A 3 3.30 -18.94 5.42
C THR A 3 3.98 -17.95 4.49
N GLY A 4 3.24 -17.20 3.69
CA GLY A 4 3.82 -16.20 2.79
C GLY A 4 2.85 -15.62 1.77
N PHE A 5 3.32 -14.58 1.11
CA PHE A 5 2.69 -13.95 -0.05
C PHE A 5 2.85 -14.84 -1.26
N SER A 6 1.79 -15.12 -1.96
CA SER A 6 1.72 -15.87 -3.21
C SER A 6 2.31 -17.30 -3.12
N ALA A 7 2.08 -18.09 -4.16
CA ALA A 7 2.66 -19.43 -4.28
C ALA A 7 4.18 -19.39 -4.52
N GLU A 8 4.68 -18.29 -5.09
CA GLU A 8 6.09 -18.05 -5.39
C GLU A 8 6.92 -17.60 -4.18
N HIS A 9 6.30 -17.47 -3.00
CA HIS A 9 6.96 -17.02 -1.78
C HIS A 9 7.72 -15.68 -1.92
N VAL A 10 7.17 -14.73 -2.64
CA VAL A 10 7.76 -13.39 -2.85
C VAL A 10 8.09 -12.70 -1.53
N PHE A 11 7.27 -12.95 -0.50
CA PHE A 11 7.52 -12.50 0.86
C PHE A 11 7.01 -13.56 1.84
N THR A 12 7.88 -14.08 2.69
CA THR A 12 7.60 -15.18 3.60
C THR A 12 7.34 -14.71 5.02
N GLN A 13 6.71 -15.55 5.82
CA GLN A 13 6.52 -15.32 7.25
C GLN A 13 7.86 -15.10 7.97
N THR A 14 8.90 -15.86 7.63
CA THR A 14 10.25 -15.69 8.20
C THR A 14 10.79 -14.29 7.89
N GLN A 15 10.60 -13.79 6.67
CA GLN A 15 11.02 -12.43 6.30
C GLN A 15 10.21 -11.37 7.06
N ALA A 16 8.91 -11.58 7.32
CA ALA A 16 8.11 -10.71 8.16
C ALA A 16 8.66 -10.62 9.58
N ALA A 17 8.94 -11.77 10.19
CA ALA A 17 9.47 -11.86 11.56
C ALA A 17 10.90 -11.29 11.72
N THR A 18 11.70 -11.31 10.66
CA THR A 18 13.11 -10.86 10.68
C THR A 18 13.35 -9.54 9.95
N MET A 19 12.29 -8.89 9.49
CA MET A 19 12.39 -7.61 8.77
C MET A 19 13.02 -6.54 9.66
N PHE A 20 13.98 -5.81 9.10
CA PHE A 20 14.62 -4.69 9.77
C PHE A 20 14.40 -3.40 8.98
N ASN A 21 13.59 -2.50 9.52
CA ASN A 21 13.33 -1.19 8.93
C ASN A 21 13.04 -0.17 10.03
N LYS A 22 13.74 0.96 10.00
CA LYS A 22 13.58 2.04 10.99
C LYS A 22 12.20 2.71 10.88
N ASN A 23 11.69 2.83 9.67
CA ASN A 23 10.40 3.45 9.39
C ASN A 23 9.42 2.33 9.01
N CYS A 24 8.55 1.99 9.95
CA CYS A 24 7.49 1.02 9.69
C CYS A 24 6.46 1.61 8.74
N GLY A 25 6.17 0.88 7.65
CA GLY A 25 5.17 1.28 6.66
C GLY A 25 3.77 0.75 6.98
N PHE A 26 2.78 1.28 6.30
CA PHE A 26 1.47 0.65 6.20
C PHE A 26 1.50 -0.41 5.10
N TRP A 27 0.94 -1.58 5.37
CA TRP A 27 0.89 -2.70 4.44
C TRP A 27 -0.56 -3.03 4.05
N TYR A 28 -0.76 -3.29 2.77
CA TYR A 28 -2.00 -3.89 2.27
C TYR A 28 -1.65 -5.18 1.53
N THR A 29 -2.14 -6.32 2.04
CA THR A 29 -1.81 -7.62 1.48
C THR A 29 -3.07 -8.31 0.95
N ALA A 30 -3.16 -8.47 -0.36
CA ALA A 30 -4.25 -9.17 -1.03
C ALA A 30 -3.97 -10.68 -1.14
N SER A 31 -3.52 -11.31 -0.05
CA SER A 31 -3.17 -12.73 0.01
C SER A 31 -4.08 -13.49 0.97
N CYS A 32 -4.45 -14.71 0.61
CA CYS A 32 -5.27 -15.57 1.46
C CYS A 32 -4.57 -15.88 2.79
N GLU A 33 -5.30 -15.78 3.91
CA GLU A 33 -4.90 -16.26 5.24
C GLU A 33 -3.57 -15.70 5.79
N PHE A 34 -3.02 -14.64 5.19
CA PHE A 34 -1.76 -14.07 5.65
C PHE A 34 -1.86 -13.49 7.07
N SER A 35 -3.06 -13.10 7.50
CA SER A 35 -3.35 -12.60 8.85
C SER A 35 -4.41 -13.45 9.56
N GLN A 36 -4.28 -14.77 9.48
CA GLN A 36 -5.15 -15.69 10.21
C GLN A 36 -4.80 -15.72 11.71
N PHE A 37 -5.22 -14.68 12.42
CA PHE A 37 -4.88 -14.43 13.84
C PHE A 37 -5.54 -15.39 14.84
N ASP A 38 -6.54 -16.17 14.42
CA ASP A 38 -7.23 -17.17 15.25
C ASP A 38 -6.66 -18.59 15.08
N ASN A 39 -5.46 -18.69 14.54
CA ASN A 39 -4.71 -19.95 14.47
C ASN A 39 -3.87 -20.16 15.74
N LEU A 40 -3.50 -21.42 16.03
CA LEU A 40 -2.57 -21.75 17.11
C LEU A 40 -1.14 -21.24 16.87
N LYS A 41 -0.79 -21.02 15.61
CA LYS A 41 0.51 -20.45 15.19
C LYS A 41 0.32 -19.01 14.78
N GLN A 42 1.25 -18.17 15.15
CA GLN A 42 1.32 -16.78 14.73
C GLN A 42 1.36 -16.69 13.21
N SER A 43 0.55 -15.80 12.66
CA SER A 43 0.45 -15.56 11.22
C SER A 43 1.52 -14.58 10.74
N GLY A 44 1.78 -14.54 9.42
CA GLY A 44 2.72 -13.59 8.85
C GLY A 44 2.35 -12.12 9.08
N GLY A 45 1.06 -11.82 9.14
CA GLY A 45 0.58 -10.47 9.47
C GLY A 45 0.86 -10.08 10.92
N GLU A 46 0.70 -11.02 11.86
CA GLU A 46 1.06 -10.80 13.26
C GLU A 46 2.58 -10.64 13.42
N ASP A 47 3.37 -11.51 12.76
CA ASP A 47 4.83 -11.39 12.77
C ASP A 47 5.29 -10.04 12.24
N LEU A 48 4.66 -9.53 11.18
CA LEU A 48 4.98 -8.22 10.61
C LEU A 48 4.62 -7.07 11.56
N LEU A 49 3.51 -7.17 12.29
CA LEU A 49 3.06 -6.13 13.21
C LEU A 49 3.81 -6.14 14.55
N LEU A 50 4.17 -7.32 15.03
CA LEU A 50 4.78 -7.52 16.35
C LEU A 50 6.31 -7.57 16.31
N ASN A 51 6.91 -7.40 15.14
CA ASN A 51 8.37 -7.40 14.98
C ASN A 51 9.01 -6.20 15.71
N PRO A 52 9.85 -6.43 16.71
CA PRO A 52 10.43 -5.35 17.50
C PRO A 52 11.50 -4.54 16.75
N ASN A 53 11.99 -5.04 15.63
CA ASN A 53 13.08 -4.42 14.87
C ASN A 53 12.62 -3.74 13.57
N GLY A 54 11.32 -3.77 13.31
CA GLY A 54 10.77 -3.23 12.06
C GLY A 54 9.35 -3.72 11.78
N GLY A 55 9.04 -3.99 10.52
CA GLY A 55 7.75 -4.51 10.09
C GLY A 55 6.76 -3.44 9.70
N ALA A 56 5.54 -3.52 10.19
CA ALA A 56 4.43 -2.65 9.84
C ALA A 56 3.92 -1.83 11.04
N VAL A 57 3.54 -0.58 10.82
CA VAL A 57 2.80 0.23 11.79
C VAL A 57 1.33 -0.19 11.86
N ALA A 58 0.80 -0.64 10.75
CA ALA A 58 -0.52 -1.26 10.62
C ALA A 58 -0.59 -2.00 9.29
N LEU A 59 -1.49 -2.97 9.19
CA LEU A 59 -1.73 -3.67 7.95
C LEU A 59 -3.20 -4.04 7.75
N ILE A 60 -3.62 -4.07 6.48
CA ILE A 60 -4.88 -4.68 6.05
C ILE A 60 -4.55 -5.95 5.29
N SER A 61 -5.15 -7.04 5.71
CA SER A 61 -4.87 -8.37 5.16
C SER A 61 -6.06 -9.30 5.36
N SER A 62 -6.07 -10.42 4.63
CA SER A 62 -7.11 -11.42 4.81
C SER A 62 -6.78 -12.42 5.92
N ALA A 63 -7.78 -12.67 6.77
CA ALA A 63 -7.76 -13.73 7.78
C ALA A 63 -8.31 -15.07 7.25
N ARG A 64 -8.82 -15.12 6.01
CA ARG A 64 -9.46 -16.29 5.39
C ARG A 64 -9.05 -16.43 3.93
N VAL A 65 -9.41 -17.56 3.35
CA VAL A 65 -9.34 -17.75 1.90
C VAL A 65 -10.25 -16.73 1.21
N VAL A 66 -9.76 -16.08 0.18
CA VAL A 66 -10.43 -15.02 -0.57
C VAL A 66 -10.27 -15.24 -2.07
N PHE A 67 -11.18 -14.65 -2.85
CA PHE A 67 -11.20 -14.77 -4.30
C PHE A 67 -10.45 -13.60 -4.96
N ASP A 68 -9.63 -13.91 -5.94
CA ASP A 68 -8.70 -13.01 -6.61
C ASP A 68 -9.36 -11.73 -7.14
N THR A 69 -10.32 -11.85 -8.07
CA THR A 69 -11.01 -10.69 -8.68
C THR A 69 -11.67 -9.77 -7.63
N ARG A 70 -12.19 -10.35 -6.54
CA ARG A 70 -12.81 -9.58 -5.46
C ARG A 70 -11.77 -8.87 -4.59
N ASN A 71 -10.56 -9.44 -4.47
CA ASN A 71 -9.44 -8.77 -3.80
C ASN A 71 -9.06 -7.49 -4.53
N ASP A 72 -9.01 -7.53 -5.85
CA ASP A 72 -8.68 -6.36 -6.67
C ASP A 72 -9.70 -5.24 -6.47
N ASN A 73 -10.99 -5.54 -6.53
CA ASN A 73 -12.05 -4.58 -6.29
C ASN A 73 -11.96 -3.93 -4.90
N LEU A 74 -11.69 -4.73 -3.86
CA LEU A 74 -11.54 -4.20 -2.50
C LEU A 74 -10.30 -3.33 -2.37
N ASN A 75 -9.20 -3.75 -3.00
CA ASN A 75 -7.94 -3.01 -3.02
C ASN A 75 -8.11 -1.66 -3.72
N GLN A 76 -8.67 -1.63 -4.93
CA GLN A 76 -8.95 -0.39 -5.66
C GLN A 76 -9.86 0.54 -4.86
N SER A 77 -10.94 0.01 -4.28
CA SER A 77 -11.85 0.79 -3.44
C SER A 77 -11.14 1.37 -2.22
N PHE A 78 -10.28 0.58 -1.56
CA PHE A 78 -9.53 1.06 -0.40
C PHE A 78 -8.60 2.22 -0.76
N PHE A 79 -7.78 2.09 -1.80
CA PHE A 79 -6.86 3.16 -2.19
C PHE A 79 -7.58 4.39 -2.73
N THR A 80 -8.73 4.22 -3.39
CA THR A 80 -9.59 5.34 -3.79
C THR A 80 -10.03 6.18 -2.59
N HIS A 81 -10.42 5.52 -1.49
CA HIS A 81 -10.78 6.22 -0.27
C HIS A 81 -9.57 6.73 0.52
N LEU A 82 -8.49 5.95 0.58
CA LEU A 82 -7.31 6.28 1.37
C LEU A 82 -6.72 7.65 0.97
N PHE A 83 -6.66 7.92 -0.33
CA PHE A 83 -6.08 9.17 -0.85
C PHE A 83 -7.02 10.38 -0.81
N GLN A 84 -8.21 10.22 -0.25
CA GLN A 84 -9.12 11.36 0.00
C GLN A 84 -8.66 12.16 1.22
N ARG A 85 -9.20 13.38 1.31
CA ARG A 85 -9.05 14.24 2.48
C ARG A 85 -10.41 14.40 3.17
N ASP A 86 -10.37 14.53 4.47
CA ASP A 86 -11.57 14.81 5.25
C ASP A 86 -12.01 16.30 5.13
N SER A 87 -13.09 16.66 5.79
CA SER A 87 -13.63 18.04 5.79
C SER A 87 -12.68 19.09 6.36
N LEU A 88 -11.63 18.68 7.05
CA LEU A 88 -10.58 19.54 7.59
C LEU A 88 -9.35 19.59 6.67
N GLY A 89 -9.39 18.95 5.50
CA GLY A 89 -8.28 18.87 4.57
C GLY A 89 -7.17 17.88 4.99
N LEU A 90 -7.38 17.09 6.04
CA LEU A 90 -6.41 16.11 6.53
C LEU A 90 -6.54 14.77 5.77
N PRO A 91 -5.46 14.01 5.62
CA PRO A 91 -5.54 12.64 5.13
C PRO A 91 -6.57 11.84 5.92
N ILE A 92 -7.37 11.02 5.24
CA ILE A 92 -8.35 10.16 5.93
C ILE A 92 -7.63 9.11 6.78
N ARG A 93 -8.24 8.69 7.89
CA ARG A 93 -7.71 7.62 8.73
C ARG A 93 -7.80 6.28 8.01
N ILE A 94 -6.81 5.40 8.19
CA ILE A 94 -6.78 4.09 7.52
C ILE A 94 -8.00 3.24 7.87
N GLY A 95 -8.50 3.32 9.11
CA GLY A 95 -9.72 2.63 9.54
C GLY A 95 -10.98 3.15 8.84
N ASP A 96 -11.08 4.47 8.61
CA ASP A 96 -12.20 5.04 7.87
C ASP A 96 -12.14 4.67 6.38
N ALA A 97 -10.96 4.69 5.76
CA ALA A 97 -10.77 4.23 4.39
C ALA A 97 -11.17 2.75 4.23
N HIS A 98 -10.75 1.90 5.19
CA HIS A 98 -11.11 0.48 5.20
C HIS A 98 -12.62 0.26 5.38
N ARG A 99 -13.25 0.98 6.29
CA ARG A 99 -14.71 0.92 6.49
C ARG A 99 -15.46 1.34 5.23
N LEU A 100 -15.09 2.47 4.63
CA LEU A 100 -15.70 2.99 3.41
C LEU A 100 -15.54 2.02 2.23
N SER A 101 -14.34 1.46 2.04
CA SER A 101 -14.10 0.47 0.97
C SER A 101 -14.99 -0.76 1.11
N LYS A 102 -15.23 -1.23 2.32
CA LYS A 102 -16.15 -2.35 2.58
C LYS A 102 -17.62 -1.99 2.31
N GLN A 103 -18.00 -0.74 2.55
CA GLN A 103 -19.37 -0.26 2.33
C GLN A 103 -19.71 -0.11 0.84
N THR A 104 -18.76 0.29 0.01
CA THR A 104 -18.97 0.42 -1.44
C THR A 104 -19.14 -0.92 -2.15
N LEU A 105 -18.64 -2.01 -1.57
CA LEU A 105 -18.71 -3.34 -2.16
C LEU A 105 -19.94 -4.10 -1.64
N VAL A 106 -21.07 -3.91 -2.32
CA VAL A 106 -22.31 -4.64 -2.05
C VAL A 106 -22.16 -6.09 -2.52
N ASN A 107 -22.60 -7.07 -1.71
CA ASN A 107 -22.58 -8.51 -2.03
C ASN A 107 -21.19 -9.14 -2.24
N ASP A 108 -20.14 -8.54 -1.72
CA ASP A 108 -18.79 -9.10 -1.77
C ASP A 108 -18.44 -9.79 -0.46
N SER A 109 -18.29 -11.12 -0.48
CA SER A 109 -17.93 -11.91 0.70
C SER A 109 -16.48 -11.69 1.14
N ASN A 110 -15.56 -11.33 0.23
CA ASN A 110 -14.15 -11.11 0.58
C ASN A 110 -13.99 -9.98 1.60
N LYS A 111 -14.82 -8.94 1.54
CA LYS A 111 -14.76 -7.80 2.47
C LYS A 111 -14.87 -8.20 3.95
N LEU A 112 -15.54 -9.33 4.26
CA LEU A 112 -15.67 -9.83 5.63
C LEU A 112 -14.37 -10.49 6.12
N SER A 113 -13.58 -11.02 5.20
CA SER A 113 -12.32 -11.70 5.49
C SER A 113 -11.13 -10.76 5.67
N PHE A 114 -11.20 -9.55 5.13
CA PHE A 114 -10.15 -8.54 5.30
C PHE A 114 -10.29 -7.84 6.64
N ILE A 115 -9.21 -7.81 7.38
CA ILE A 115 -9.11 -7.18 8.69
C ILE A 115 -8.02 -6.11 8.70
N LEU A 116 -8.16 -5.15 9.58
CA LEU A 116 -7.11 -4.19 9.89
C LEU A 116 -6.48 -4.58 11.22
N LEU A 117 -5.19 -4.83 11.22
CA LEU A 117 -4.35 -5.00 12.39
C LEU A 117 -3.53 -3.73 12.61
N GLY A 118 -3.53 -3.22 13.84
CA GLY A 118 -2.92 -1.96 14.21
C GLY A 118 -3.96 -0.89 14.59
N ASP A 119 -3.52 0.36 14.75
CA ASP A 119 -4.41 1.45 15.17
C ASP A 119 -5.19 2.02 13.97
N PRO A 120 -6.53 1.92 13.96
CA PRO A 120 -7.36 2.44 12.87
C PRO A 120 -7.37 3.97 12.77
N ALA A 121 -6.92 4.68 13.81
CA ALA A 121 -6.87 6.15 13.83
C ALA A 121 -5.67 6.73 13.10
N ILE A 122 -4.70 5.92 12.71
CA ILE A 122 -3.51 6.36 11.95
C ILE A 122 -3.92 7.08 10.67
N ARG A 123 -3.27 8.22 10.43
CA ARG A 123 -3.31 8.96 9.17
C ARG A 123 -1.95 8.82 8.51
N LEU A 124 -1.93 8.40 7.25
CA LEU A 124 -0.69 8.30 6.49
C LEU A 124 -0.22 9.70 6.08
N THR A 125 1.08 9.90 6.13
CA THR A 125 1.69 11.14 5.62
C THR A 125 1.80 11.05 4.10
N TYR A 126 1.14 11.96 3.40
CA TYR A 126 1.25 12.09 1.96
C TYR A 126 2.32 13.13 1.60
N PRO A 127 2.93 13.01 0.42
CA PRO A 127 3.78 14.08 -0.10
C PRO A 127 2.99 15.38 -0.13
N SER A 128 3.63 16.45 0.38
CA SER A 128 3.05 17.81 0.31
C SER A 128 3.29 18.46 -1.03
N ASN A 129 4.25 17.96 -1.81
CA ASN A 129 4.69 18.51 -3.07
C ASN A 129 4.29 17.61 -4.24
N TYR A 130 4.10 18.21 -5.39
CA TYR A 130 3.82 17.49 -6.64
C TYR A 130 5.10 17.36 -7.46
N VAL A 131 5.29 16.20 -8.07
CA VAL A 131 6.37 15.94 -9.02
C VAL A 131 5.74 15.86 -10.40
N THR A 132 6.14 16.76 -11.30
CA THR A 132 5.66 16.81 -12.68
C THR A 132 6.80 16.46 -13.61
N THR A 133 6.61 15.47 -14.48
CA THR A 133 7.55 15.17 -15.55
C THR A 133 7.23 16.08 -16.74
N ASP A 134 8.20 16.92 -17.12
CA ASP A 134 8.07 17.84 -18.24
C ASP A 134 8.50 17.21 -19.57
N SER A 135 9.52 16.36 -19.54
CA SER A 135 9.97 15.62 -20.71
C SER A 135 10.85 14.41 -20.36
N ILE A 136 10.81 13.42 -21.23
CA ILE A 136 11.75 12.31 -21.25
C ILE A 136 12.52 12.41 -22.57
N VAL A 137 13.85 12.29 -22.51
CA VAL A 137 14.74 12.47 -23.64
C VAL A 137 15.67 11.27 -23.73
N SER A 138 15.82 10.70 -24.92
CA SER A 138 16.82 9.66 -25.19
C SER A 138 18.23 10.22 -25.13
N VAL A 139 19.23 9.37 -25.02
CA VAL A 139 20.66 9.77 -25.10
C VAL A 139 20.97 10.53 -26.39
N GLY A 140 20.24 10.30 -27.48
CA GLY A 140 20.34 11.04 -28.75
C GLY A 140 19.66 12.42 -28.72
N GLY A 141 19.07 12.85 -27.60
CA GLY A 141 18.42 14.15 -27.47
C GLY A 141 16.99 14.23 -28.00
N GLU A 142 16.41 13.09 -28.43
CA GLU A 142 15.02 13.04 -28.93
C GLU A 142 14.02 12.89 -27.78
N ARG A 143 12.98 13.70 -27.81
CA ARG A 143 11.84 13.53 -26.86
C ARG A 143 11.08 12.27 -27.18
N THR A 144 10.70 11.56 -26.13
CA THR A 144 9.90 10.33 -26.23
C THR A 144 8.94 10.22 -25.06
N ASP A 145 7.83 9.54 -25.26
CA ASP A 145 6.86 9.12 -24.23
C ASP A 145 7.05 7.64 -23.84
N THR A 146 7.98 6.96 -24.52
CA THR A 146 8.18 5.53 -24.36
C THR A 146 9.58 5.24 -23.81
N VAL A 147 9.62 4.58 -22.66
CA VAL A 147 10.87 4.09 -22.05
C VAL A 147 11.04 2.61 -22.37
N ARG A 148 12.11 2.26 -23.07
CA ARG A 148 12.43 0.86 -23.39
C ARG A 148 13.28 0.24 -22.28
N ALA A 149 13.10 -1.03 -22.02
CA ALA A 149 13.94 -1.76 -21.07
C ALA A 149 15.43 -1.63 -21.46
N LEU A 150 16.29 -1.43 -20.47
CA LEU A 150 17.75 -1.28 -20.62
C LEU A 150 18.19 -0.05 -21.44
N SER A 151 17.29 0.90 -21.75
CA SER A 151 17.67 2.16 -22.38
C SER A 151 18.07 3.19 -21.34
N GLU A 152 19.08 3.99 -21.66
CA GLU A 152 19.47 5.16 -20.89
C GLU A 152 18.65 6.36 -21.34
N MET A 153 18.04 7.07 -20.37
CA MET A 153 17.13 8.17 -20.63
C MET A 153 17.39 9.29 -19.64
N GLN A 154 17.10 10.52 -20.04
CA GLN A 154 17.07 11.68 -19.17
C GLN A 154 15.62 12.09 -18.94
N VAL A 155 15.25 12.24 -17.67
CA VAL A 155 13.93 12.70 -17.27
C VAL A 155 14.06 14.10 -16.70
N PHE A 156 13.36 15.04 -17.29
CA PHE A 156 13.27 16.42 -16.82
C PHE A 156 11.91 16.63 -16.15
N GLY A 157 11.93 17.29 -15.01
CA GLY A 157 10.72 17.56 -14.26
C GLY A 157 10.95 18.65 -13.23
N ARG A 158 9.90 19.02 -12.56
CA ARG A 158 9.89 20.00 -11.48
C ARG A 158 9.11 19.50 -10.28
N ILE A 159 9.49 20.00 -9.13
CA ILE A 159 8.74 19.83 -7.89
C ILE A 159 7.99 21.15 -7.63
N THR A 160 6.69 21.05 -7.38
CA THR A 160 5.87 22.23 -7.05
C THR A 160 5.19 22.02 -5.71
N ASP A 161 4.94 23.11 -5.01
CA ASP A 161 4.08 23.13 -3.84
C ASP A 161 2.58 23.01 -4.22
N PRO A 162 1.66 22.92 -3.26
CA PRO A 162 0.23 22.88 -3.53
C PRO A 162 -0.33 24.13 -4.23
N SER A 163 0.38 25.26 -4.22
CA SER A 163 0.04 26.47 -4.95
C SER A 163 0.56 26.50 -6.39
N ASN A 164 1.20 25.39 -6.83
CA ASN A 164 1.83 25.21 -8.13
C ASN A 164 3.08 26.11 -8.35
N SER A 165 3.69 26.61 -7.25
CA SER A 165 4.98 27.31 -7.31
C SER A 165 6.12 26.28 -7.35
N THR A 166 7.10 26.47 -8.24
CA THR A 166 8.28 25.59 -8.31
C THR A 166 9.12 25.77 -7.05
N ILE A 167 9.53 24.66 -6.46
CA ILE A 167 10.44 24.63 -5.32
C ILE A 167 11.86 24.56 -5.91
N GLU A 168 12.64 25.60 -5.67
CA GLU A 168 14.06 25.67 -6.01
C GLU A 168 14.89 25.31 -4.78
N ASP A 169 15.97 24.53 -4.97
CA ASP A 169 16.95 24.20 -3.92
C ASP A 169 17.91 25.37 -3.70
#